data_4ee2b3b19341482340f5079486e39064
#
_entry.id   4ee2b3b19341482340f5079486e39064
#
_cell.length_a   1.000
_cell.length_b   1.000
_cell.length_c   1.000
_cell.angle_alpha   90.00
_cell.angle_beta   90.00
_cell.angle_gamma   90.00
#
_symmetry.space_group_name_H-M   'P 1'
#
loop_
_entity.id
_entity.type
_entity.pdbx_description
1 polymer ?
#
loop_
_entity_poly.entity_id
_entity_poly.type
_entity_poly.pdbx_seq_one_letter_code
_entity_poly.pdbx_strand_id
1 'polypeptide(L)'
;SSSINPDLILERVDLKKKRGSYFKTLSGGQKQRLSIAVALVNSPRVLFFDEPTTGLDPQARRNLWDLIKSFQKEGKTIMLTTHYMEEAEELCDRVAIIDEGKIIKIDSPSNLIDELTKSGFKSQKKIKDATLEDVFISLTGKSLRED
;
A
#
# COMPACT_ATOMS: atom_id res chain seq x y z
N SER A 1 10.74 0.51 -29.69
CA SER A 1 10.66 0.38 -28.22
C SER A 1 11.78 1.21 -27.62
N SER A 2 11.46 2.36 -27.04
CA SER A 2 12.45 3.14 -26.30
C SER A 2 12.74 2.38 -25.00
N SER A 3 13.90 1.75 -24.91
CA SER A 3 14.38 1.18 -23.64
C SER A 3 14.57 2.31 -22.64
N ILE A 4 13.87 2.23 -21.52
CA ILE A 4 14.06 3.22 -20.43
C ILE A 4 15.48 3.03 -19.89
N ASN A 5 16.19 4.15 -19.70
CA ASN A 5 17.50 4.13 -19.10
C ASN A 5 17.40 3.56 -17.68
N PRO A 6 18.11 2.44 -17.36
CA PRO A 6 18.08 1.84 -16.04
C PRO A 6 18.45 2.78 -14.91
N ASP A 7 19.33 3.74 -15.14
CA ASP A 7 19.75 4.72 -14.15
C ASP A 7 18.60 5.64 -13.71
N LEU A 8 17.73 6.03 -14.65
CA LEU A 8 16.54 6.81 -14.32
C LEU A 8 15.56 6.02 -13.44
N ILE A 9 15.39 4.71 -13.72
CA ILE A 9 14.53 3.86 -12.89
C ILE A 9 15.12 3.72 -11.49
N LEU A 10 16.44 3.45 -11.37
CA LEU A 10 17.10 3.32 -10.08
C LEU A 10 17.05 4.63 -9.28
N GLU A 11 17.11 5.77 -9.94
CA GLU A 11 16.95 7.08 -9.30
C GLU A 11 15.55 7.26 -8.73
N ARG A 12 14.51 6.90 -9.49
CA ARG A 12 13.09 6.97 -9.07
C ARG A 12 12.81 6.16 -7.80
N VAL A 13 13.46 5.01 -7.65
CA VAL A 13 13.29 4.15 -6.47
C VAL A 13 14.36 4.38 -5.39
N ASP A 14 15.14 5.46 -5.49
CA ASP A 14 16.23 5.81 -4.57
C ASP A 14 17.28 4.68 -4.39
N LEU A 15 17.66 4.05 -5.50
CA LEU A 15 18.69 2.99 -5.53
C LEU A 15 19.88 3.32 -6.41
N LYS A 16 20.00 4.54 -6.97
CA LYS A 16 21.10 4.93 -7.84
C LYS A 16 22.49 4.69 -7.22
N LYS A 17 22.63 4.98 -5.92
CA LYS A 17 23.87 4.74 -5.16
C LYS A 17 24.20 3.26 -4.96
N LYS A 18 23.25 2.36 -5.24
CA LYS A 18 23.37 0.90 -5.08
C LYS A 18 23.52 0.15 -6.41
N ARG A 19 23.72 0.87 -7.53
CA ARG A 19 23.80 0.30 -8.90
C ARG A 19 24.75 -0.88 -9.03
N GLY A 20 25.89 -0.86 -8.36
CA GLY A 20 26.89 -1.94 -8.41
C GLY A 20 26.78 -2.95 -7.28
N SER A 21 25.76 -2.86 -6.43
CA SER A 21 25.61 -3.73 -5.27
C SER A 21 24.99 -5.07 -5.66
N TYR A 22 25.43 -6.14 -5.03
CA TYR A 22 24.79 -7.46 -5.17
C TYR A 22 23.44 -7.46 -4.46
N PHE A 23 22.43 -8.13 -5.04
CA PHE A 23 21.10 -8.26 -4.46
C PHE A 23 21.11 -8.73 -2.99
N LYS A 24 22.01 -9.69 -2.68
CA LYS A 24 22.15 -10.26 -1.32
C LYS A 24 22.55 -9.22 -0.26
N THR A 25 23.22 -8.14 -0.66
CA THR A 25 23.71 -7.09 0.26
C THR A 25 22.70 -5.97 0.49
N LEU A 26 21.57 -5.99 -0.20
CA LEU A 26 20.51 -5.01 -0.06
C LEU A 26 19.67 -5.30 1.20
N SER A 27 19.24 -4.22 1.89
CA SER A 27 18.25 -4.31 2.98
C SER A 27 16.88 -4.75 2.44
N GLY A 28 15.96 -5.17 3.31
CA GLY A 28 14.60 -5.54 2.93
C GLY A 28 13.90 -4.46 2.11
N GLY A 29 13.90 -3.22 2.60
CA GLY A 29 13.31 -2.09 1.87
C GLY A 29 14.00 -1.76 0.55
N GLN A 30 15.32 -1.97 0.45
CA GLN A 30 16.04 -1.82 -0.82
C GLN A 30 15.68 -2.91 -1.82
N LYS A 31 15.51 -4.16 -1.37
CA LYS A 31 15.04 -5.26 -2.21
C LYS A 31 13.63 -5.00 -2.74
N GLN A 32 12.73 -4.52 -1.86
CA GLN A 32 11.36 -4.14 -2.26
C GLN A 32 11.36 -3.05 -3.31
N ARG A 33 12.13 -1.98 -3.11
CA ARG A 33 12.28 -0.90 -4.11
C ARG A 33 12.89 -1.39 -5.43
N LEU A 34 13.82 -2.35 -5.38
CA LEU A 34 14.37 -2.95 -6.60
C LEU A 34 13.32 -3.77 -7.35
N SER A 35 12.46 -4.53 -6.65
CA SER A 35 11.34 -5.25 -7.28
C SER A 35 10.40 -4.28 -8.01
N ILE A 36 10.10 -3.13 -7.39
CA ILE A 36 9.32 -2.08 -8.03
C ILE A 36 10.05 -1.50 -9.25
N ALA A 37 11.36 -1.27 -9.15
CA ALA A 37 12.17 -0.80 -10.29
C ALA A 37 12.06 -1.76 -11.49
N VAL A 38 12.12 -3.07 -11.25
CA VAL A 38 11.96 -4.09 -12.30
C VAL A 38 10.57 -4.02 -12.94
N ALA A 39 9.52 -3.86 -12.13
CA ALA A 39 8.15 -3.70 -12.64
C ALA A 39 7.98 -2.44 -13.51
N LEU A 40 8.75 -1.40 -13.28
CA LEU A 40 8.68 -0.12 -14.02
C LEU A 40 9.40 -0.13 -15.36
N VAL A 41 10.23 -1.14 -15.67
CA VAL A 41 11.08 -1.18 -16.89
C VAL A 41 10.29 -0.97 -18.17
N ASN A 42 9.09 -1.52 -18.24
CA ASN A 42 8.21 -1.41 -19.42
C ASN A 42 7.20 -0.25 -19.34
N SER A 43 7.38 0.69 -18.43
CA SER A 43 6.46 1.81 -18.21
C SER A 43 4.99 1.40 -18.13
N PRO A 44 4.62 0.45 -17.27
CA PRO A 44 3.25 -0.07 -17.21
C PRO A 44 2.27 1.04 -16.82
N ARG A 45 1.04 0.94 -17.32
CA ARG A 45 -0.07 1.82 -16.93
C ARG A 45 -0.76 1.32 -15.65
N VAL A 46 -0.64 0.03 -15.36
CA VAL A 46 -1.23 -0.64 -14.19
C VAL A 46 -0.13 -1.35 -13.42
N LEU A 47 -0.12 -1.17 -12.10
CA LEU A 47 0.81 -1.81 -11.17
C LEU A 47 0.00 -2.62 -10.14
N PHE A 48 0.47 -3.84 -9.87
CA PHE A 48 -0.06 -4.69 -8.81
C PHE A 48 0.99 -4.84 -7.72
N PHE A 49 0.62 -4.53 -6.49
CA PHE A 49 1.47 -4.70 -5.31
C PHE A 49 0.79 -5.66 -4.34
N ASP A 50 1.49 -6.73 -4.00
CA ASP A 50 1.04 -7.69 -3.01
C ASP A 50 1.80 -7.44 -1.70
N GLU A 51 1.09 -6.96 -0.68
CA GLU A 51 1.61 -6.60 0.64
C GLU A 51 2.94 -5.81 0.60
N PRO A 52 3.01 -4.66 -0.09
CA PRO A 52 4.27 -4.03 -0.45
C PRO A 52 5.11 -3.55 0.73
N THR A 53 4.51 -3.35 1.90
CA THR A 53 5.20 -2.81 3.09
C THR A 53 5.44 -3.82 4.18
N THR A 54 5.05 -5.09 3.98
CA THR A 54 5.24 -6.15 4.98
C THR A 54 6.72 -6.33 5.31
N GLY A 55 7.04 -6.38 6.61
CA GLY A 55 8.41 -6.52 7.10
C GLY A 55 9.29 -5.27 6.97
N LEU A 56 8.73 -4.13 6.57
CA LEU A 56 9.47 -2.86 6.52
C LEU A 56 9.37 -2.11 7.86
N ASP A 57 10.46 -1.46 8.24
CA ASP A 57 10.44 -0.50 9.34
C ASP A 57 9.56 0.73 8.99
N PRO A 58 9.09 1.51 10.00
CA PRO A 58 8.16 2.63 9.77
C PRO A 58 8.68 3.69 8.79
N GLN A 59 10.01 3.93 8.74
CA GLN A 59 10.57 4.90 7.82
C GLN A 59 10.61 4.36 6.39
N ALA A 60 11.00 3.10 6.20
CA ALA A 60 10.99 2.45 4.90
C ALA A 60 9.57 2.35 4.32
N ARG A 61 8.57 2.08 5.18
CA ARG A 61 7.15 2.07 4.82
C ARG A 61 6.71 3.42 4.28
N ARG A 62 6.95 4.51 5.01
CA ARG A 62 6.60 5.88 4.56
C ARG A 62 7.26 6.23 3.23
N ASN A 63 8.54 5.94 3.08
CA ASN A 63 9.24 6.18 1.83
C ASN A 63 8.63 5.40 0.65
N LEU A 64 8.14 4.20 0.89
CA LEU A 64 7.44 3.41 -0.12
C LEU A 64 6.06 3.99 -0.45
N TRP A 65 5.31 4.47 0.53
CA TRP A 65 4.04 5.16 0.31
C TRP A 65 4.22 6.42 -0.55
N ASP A 66 5.24 7.23 -0.27
CA ASP A 66 5.56 8.41 -1.08
C ASP A 66 5.88 8.04 -2.53
N LEU A 67 6.60 6.94 -2.72
CA LEU A 67 6.90 6.41 -4.06
C LEU A 67 5.61 5.96 -4.77
N ILE A 68 4.73 5.22 -4.11
CA ILE A 68 3.43 4.79 -4.67
C ILE A 68 2.58 6.00 -5.04
N LYS A 69 2.48 7.01 -4.16
CA LYS A 69 1.77 8.26 -4.45
C LYS A 69 2.34 9.00 -5.65
N SER A 70 3.66 8.94 -5.87
CA SER A 70 4.27 9.55 -7.05
C SER A 70 3.78 8.90 -8.34
N PHE A 71 3.59 7.59 -8.35
CA PHE A 71 3.05 6.86 -9.51
C PHE A 71 1.57 7.18 -9.76
N GLN A 72 0.77 7.36 -8.70
CA GLN A 72 -0.62 7.81 -8.82
C GLN A 72 -0.69 9.20 -9.46
N LYS A 73 0.15 10.13 -9.01
CA LYS A 73 0.25 11.49 -9.60
C LYS A 73 0.66 11.47 -11.08
N GLU A 74 1.40 10.45 -11.53
CA GLU A 74 1.72 10.21 -12.94
C GLU A 74 0.57 9.59 -13.74
N GLY A 75 -0.58 9.36 -13.13
CA GLY A 75 -1.75 8.77 -13.77
C GLY A 75 -1.68 7.24 -13.93
N LYS A 76 -0.83 6.55 -13.17
CA LYS A 76 -0.82 5.08 -13.16
C LYS A 76 -1.97 4.56 -12.29
N THR A 77 -2.59 3.48 -12.74
CA THR A 77 -3.54 2.72 -11.93
C THR A 77 -2.79 1.76 -11.03
N ILE A 78 -3.09 1.77 -9.74
CA ILE A 78 -2.44 0.91 -8.74
C ILE A 78 -3.50 0.06 -8.07
N MET A 79 -3.26 -1.25 -8.03
CA MET A 79 -3.99 -2.20 -7.19
C MET A 79 -3.02 -2.79 -6.19
N LEU A 80 -3.34 -2.70 -4.90
CA LEU A 80 -2.53 -3.28 -3.84
C LEU A 80 -3.38 -4.16 -2.93
N THR A 81 -2.76 -5.20 -2.37
CA THR A 81 -3.29 -5.95 -1.24
C THR A 81 -2.55 -5.53 0.01
N THR A 82 -3.24 -5.45 1.13
CA THR A 82 -2.63 -5.15 2.42
C THR A 82 -3.54 -5.61 3.55
N HIS A 83 -2.95 -5.95 4.67
CA HIS A 83 -3.64 -6.14 5.95
C HIS A 83 -3.42 -4.94 6.89
N TYR A 84 -2.64 -3.94 6.48
CA TYR A 84 -2.46 -2.69 7.22
C TYR A 84 -3.53 -1.68 6.81
N MET A 85 -4.51 -1.43 7.67
CA MET A 85 -5.61 -0.51 7.37
C MET A 85 -5.14 0.93 7.15
N GLU A 86 -4.10 1.36 7.89
CA GLU A 86 -3.45 2.66 7.70
C GLU A 86 -2.91 2.82 6.27
N GLU A 87 -2.36 1.77 5.68
CA GLU A 87 -1.89 1.78 4.28
C GLU A 87 -3.05 1.96 3.30
N ALA A 88 -4.15 1.25 3.53
CA ALA A 88 -5.34 1.37 2.71
C ALA A 88 -5.96 2.78 2.82
N GLU A 89 -6.04 3.34 4.02
CA GLU A 89 -6.54 4.72 4.24
C GLU A 89 -5.66 5.76 3.55
N GLU A 90 -4.33 5.58 3.56
CA GLU A 90 -3.38 6.57 3.08
C GLU A 90 -3.18 6.54 1.56
N LEU A 91 -3.34 5.36 0.93
CA LEU A 91 -2.98 5.16 -0.48
C LEU A 91 -4.16 4.91 -1.41
N CYS A 92 -5.31 4.46 -0.90
CA CYS A 92 -6.36 3.96 -1.77
C CYS A 92 -7.51 4.97 -1.94
N ASP A 93 -7.90 5.23 -3.18
CA ASP A 93 -9.15 5.95 -3.49
C ASP A 93 -10.38 5.09 -3.19
N ARG A 94 -10.25 3.76 -3.35
CA ARG A 94 -11.29 2.76 -3.08
C ARG A 94 -10.68 1.52 -2.44
N VAL A 95 -11.38 0.97 -1.46
CA VAL A 95 -11.02 -0.24 -0.72
C VAL A 95 -12.08 -1.30 -0.91
N ALA A 96 -11.66 -2.54 -1.22
CA ALA A 96 -12.50 -3.71 -1.20
C ALA A 96 -12.17 -4.53 0.06
N ILE A 97 -13.15 -4.69 0.95
CA ILE A 97 -13.04 -5.57 2.12
C ILE A 97 -13.40 -6.98 1.68
N ILE A 98 -12.47 -7.93 1.89
CA ILE A 98 -12.61 -9.32 1.48
C ILE A 98 -12.60 -10.20 2.73
N ASP A 99 -13.58 -11.08 2.85
CA ASP A 99 -13.64 -12.12 3.87
C ASP A 99 -14.13 -13.43 3.26
N GLU A 100 -13.53 -14.55 3.64
CA GLU A 100 -13.84 -15.90 3.13
C GLU A 100 -13.95 -16.00 1.60
N GLY A 101 -13.06 -15.29 0.88
CA GLY A 101 -13.02 -15.27 -0.59
C GLY A 101 -14.14 -14.46 -1.25
N LYS A 102 -14.91 -13.69 -0.50
CA LYS A 102 -15.99 -12.85 -1.01
C LYS A 102 -15.72 -11.38 -0.72
N ILE A 103 -16.06 -10.53 -1.67
CA ILE A 103 -16.06 -9.08 -1.43
C ILE A 103 -17.28 -8.73 -0.61
N ILE A 104 -17.06 -8.22 0.60
CA ILE A 104 -18.10 -7.81 1.54
C ILE A 104 -18.58 -6.40 1.25
N LYS A 105 -17.64 -5.50 0.97
CA LYS A 105 -17.92 -4.08 0.72
C LYS A 105 -16.85 -3.47 -0.18
N ILE A 106 -17.25 -2.50 -1.02
CA ILE A 106 -16.31 -1.67 -1.78
C ILE A 106 -16.77 -0.22 -1.68
N ASP A 107 -15.93 0.66 -1.17
CA ASP A 107 -16.13 2.11 -1.19
C ASP A 107 -14.81 2.85 -0.94
N SER A 108 -14.86 4.19 -0.88
CA SER A 108 -13.74 4.99 -0.40
C SER A 108 -13.53 4.76 1.11
N PRO A 109 -12.30 4.87 1.62
CA PRO A 109 -12.03 4.79 3.06
C PRO A 109 -12.93 5.70 3.89
N SER A 110 -13.10 6.96 3.46
CA SER A 110 -13.93 7.94 4.14
C SER A 110 -15.40 7.52 4.22
N ASN A 111 -15.99 7.03 3.12
CA ASN A 111 -17.37 6.59 3.11
C ASN A 111 -17.59 5.38 4.02
N LEU A 112 -16.66 4.42 4.03
CA LEU A 112 -16.73 3.24 4.89
C LEU A 112 -16.72 3.64 6.38
N ILE A 113 -15.86 4.58 6.76
CA ILE A 113 -15.74 5.10 8.12
C ILE A 113 -17.00 5.89 8.51
N ASP A 114 -17.50 6.74 7.62
CA ASP A 114 -18.70 7.56 7.86
C ASP A 114 -19.93 6.67 8.05
N GLU A 115 -20.09 5.63 7.25
CA GLU A 115 -21.20 4.69 7.38
C GLU A 115 -21.18 3.97 8.73
N LEU A 116 -20.02 3.51 9.17
CA LEU A 116 -19.85 2.89 10.47
C LEU A 116 -20.19 3.88 11.62
N THR A 117 -19.72 5.10 11.52
CA THR A 117 -19.99 6.15 12.51
C THR A 117 -21.49 6.47 12.61
N LYS A 118 -22.18 6.57 11.45
CA LYS A 118 -23.63 6.81 11.40
C LYS A 118 -24.46 5.65 11.96
N SER A 119 -23.93 4.42 11.92
CA SER A 119 -24.58 3.24 12.54
C SER A 119 -24.57 3.26 14.07
N GLY A 120 -23.98 4.27 14.70
CA GLY A 120 -23.89 4.41 16.15
C GLY A 120 -22.66 3.74 16.77
N PHE A 121 -21.71 3.29 15.96
CA PHE A 121 -20.45 2.74 16.45
C PHE A 121 -19.67 3.82 17.22
N LYS A 122 -19.26 3.49 18.44
CA LYS A 122 -18.38 4.30 19.26
C LYS A 122 -17.05 3.57 19.40
N SER A 123 -15.97 4.17 18.85
CA SER A 123 -14.62 3.61 19.04
C SER A 123 -14.30 3.44 20.52
N GLN A 124 -13.81 2.27 20.89
CA GLN A 124 -13.36 2.00 22.27
C GLN A 124 -12.03 2.71 22.60
N LYS A 125 -11.32 3.18 21.60
CA LYS A 125 -10.10 3.99 21.77
C LYS A 125 -10.47 5.44 22.03
N LYS A 126 -10.25 5.91 23.24
CA LYS A 126 -10.65 7.22 23.82
C LYS A 126 -10.21 8.50 23.09
N ILE A 127 -9.56 8.47 21.92
CA ILE A 127 -8.92 9.66 21.30
C ILE A 127 -8.98 9.70 19.76
N LYS A 128 -9.69 8.79 19.04
CA LYS A 128 -9.77 8.88 17.58
C LYS A 128 -11.17 8.61 17.05
N ASP A 129 -11.51 9.32 15.96
CA ASP A 129 -12.63 8.99 15.09
C ASP A 129 -12.51 7.53 14.60
N ALA A 130 -13.63 6.92 14.14
CA ALA A 130 -13.63 5.57 13.60
C ALA A 130 -12.60 5.41 12.47
N THR A 131 -11.98 4.25 12.40
CA THR A 131 -10.93 3.91 11.42
C THR A 131 -11.40 2.80 10.47
N LEU A 132 -10.67 2.55 9.38
CA LEU A 132 -10.95 1.40 8.52
C LEU A 132 -10.75 0.05 9.24
N GLU A 133 -9.88 -0.02 10.26
CA GLU A 133 -9.75 -1.21 11.11
C GLU A 133 -11.07 -1.49 11.85
N ASP A 134 -11.72 -0.46 12.38
CA ASP A 134 -13.03 -0.58 13.04
C ASP A 134 -14.11 -1.04 12.06
N VAL A 135 -14.06 -0.56 10.81
CA VAL A 135 -14.97 -1.02 9.74
C VAL A 135 -14.76 -2.50 9.44
N PHE A 136 -13.51 -2.92 9.27
CA PHE A 136 -13.17 -4.31 8.97
C PHE A 136 -13.66 -5.25 10.08
N ILE A 137 -13.37 -4.94 11.35
CA ILE A 137 -13.81 -5.73 12.51
C ILE A 137 -15.34 -5.79 12.57
N SER A 138 -16.02 -4.67 12.32
CA SER A 138 -17.50 -4.62 12.35
C SER A 138 -18.15 -5.49 11.27
N LEU A 139 -17.57 -5.56 10.07
CA LEU A 139 -18.12 -6.31 8.95
C LEU A 139 -17.77 -7.79 8.99
N THR A 140 -16.61 -8.16 9.54
CA THR A 140 -16.10 -9.55 9.51
C THR A 140 -16.20 -10.26 10.86
N GLY A 141 -16.31 -9.50 11.96
CA GLY A 141 -16.25 -10.04 13.32
C GLY A 141 -14.85 -10.55 13.72
N LYS A 142 -13.82 -10.29 12.91
CA LYS A 142 -12.45 -10.80 13.12
C LYS A 142 -11.51 -9.63 13.34
N SER A 143 -10.63 -9.72 14.37
CA SER A 143 -9.50 -8.81 14.48
C SER A 143 -8.45 -9.14 13.43
N LEU A 144 -7.75 -8.12 12.92
CA LEU A 144 -6.56 -8.33 12.09
C LEU A 144 -5.53 -9.07 12.96
N ARG A 145 -5.01 -10.20 12.47
CA ARG A 145 -3.98 -10.93 13.19
C ARG A 145 -2.68 -10.11 13.13
N GLU A 146 -2.14 -9.78 14.29
CA GLU A 146 -0.73 -9.45 14.43
C GLU A 146 0.04 -10.79 14.36
N ASP A 147 0.69 -11.07 13.24
CA ASP A 147 1.71 -12.11 13.14
C ASP A 147 3.08 -11.54 13.48
#